data_29e32a9872f4b8ad17fa42c89746284d
#
_entry.id   29e32a9872f4b8ad17fa42c89746284d
#
_cell.length_a   1.000
_cell.length_b   1.000
_cell.length_c   1.000
_cell.angle_alpha   90.00
_cell.angle_beta   90.00
_cell.angle_gamma   90.00
#
_symmetry.space_group_name_H-M   'P 1'
#
loop_
_entity.id
_entity.type
_entity.pdbx_description
1 polymer ?
#
loop_
_entity_poly.entity_id
_entity_poly.type
_entity_poly.pdbx_seq_one_letter_code
_entity_poly.pdbx_strand_id
1 'polypeptide(L)'
;MGTKIIMPELGEGIIEATIAQWLKEEGDPVAQYEALLEIETDKVTTEATAEGAGTLLKIFVPAGETVPVGTLLAFVGAPGEAVEGDAQTETAVPAPPPPSTPGPTSARLGHTNGQPAAPSRYTGRISPVVSRIAAENDVNLDLVTGTGLDGRITKRDILAYVENRQSPIVNRQLPAVAGPVVVEKRAPAPVSGEVQPLTAMRRSIAEHMVRSKQTSPHVTTVFEFDFTAVATHRAAHKEQFARDNARLTFTAYLVAATVAALKEHPLVNSSWRDDGILLHRDIHLGMATALDEGLIVPVIKHADSLNLLGLARTINDLADRARQKQLRPDEIQGGTFTLTNHGVSGSLFATPIINQPQCGILGVGKIEKRVKVVGDAIAIRPLAYVSFTFDHRILDGASADYFVAAIKDKIENWQ
;
A
#
# COMPACT_ATOMS: atom_id res chain seq x y z
N MET A 1 -17.45 -32.90 30.04
CA MET A 1 -17.61 -32.30 28.72
C MET A 1 -16.46 -31.31 28.56
N GLY A 2 -15.60 -31.52 27.58
CA GLY A 2 -14.47 -30.63 27.35
C GLY A 2 -14.91 -29.27 26.82
N THR A 3 -14.22 -28.22 27.22
CA THR A 3 -14.46 -26.83 26.79
C THR A 3 -13.50 -26.44 25.69
N LYS A 4 -14.00 -25.92 24.58
CA LYS A 4 -13.20 -25.39 23.48
C LYS A 4 -12.75 -23.98 23.81
N ILE A 5 -11.47 -23.72 23.66
CA ILE A 5 -10.91 -22.36 23.75
C ILE A 5 -10.79 -21.82 22.34
N ILE A 6 -11.52 -20.77 22.04
CA ILE A 6 -11.54 -20.11 20.74
C ILE A 6 -10.95 -18.70 20.84
N MET A 7 -10.44 -18.19 19.73
CA MET A 7 -9.96 -16.80 19.64
C MET A 7 -11.12 -15.84 19.93
N PRO A 8 -11.08 -15.06 21.04
CA PRO A 8 -12.18 -14.18 21.42
C PRO A 8 -12.31 -12.97 20.48
N GLU A 9 -13.49 -12.32 20.50
CA GLU A 9 -13.67 -11.02 19.86
C GLU A 9 -12.97 -9.94 20.68
N LEU A 10 -11.96 -9.29 20.10
CA LEU A 10 -11.08 -8.34 20.77
C LEU A 10 -11.45 -6.87 20.55
N GLY A 11 -12.65 -6.59 19.98
CA GLY A 11 -13.21 -5.25 19.73
C GLY A 11 -13.60 -5.01 18.28
N GLU A 12 -14.28 -3.88 18.02
CA GLU A 12 -14.73 -3.52 16.65
C GLU A 12 -13.56 -3.34 15.68
N GLY A 13 -13.58 -4.12 14.60
CA GLY A 13 -12.61 -4.02 13.49
C GLY A 13 -11.39 -4.94 13.59
N ILE A 14 -11.25 -5.76 14.63
CA ILE A 14 -10.18 -6.76 14.72
C ILE A 14 -10.70 -8.08 14.16
N ILE A 15 -10.15 -8.52 13.03
CA ILE A 15 -10.55 -9.75 12.32
C ILE A 15 -9.58 -10.91 12.55
N GLU A 16 -8.35 -10.61 13.01
CA GLU A 16 -7.29 -11.57 13.30
C GLU A 16 -6.41 -11.09 14.46
N ALA A 17 -5.75 -12.01 15.15
CA ALA A 17 -4.82 -11.71 16.23
C ALA A 17 -3.70 -12.76 16.32
N THR A 18 -2.57 -12.39 16.92
CA THR A 18 -1.39 -13.24 17.07
C THR A 18 -1.31 -13.80 18.48
N ILE A 19 -1.00 -15.08 18.64
CA ILE A 19 -0.72 -15.68 19.93
C ILE A 19 0.70 -15.28 20.35
N ALA A 20 0.84 -14.39 21.32
CA ALA A 20 2.15 -13.93 21.78
C ALA A 20 2.88 -15.07 22.54
N GLN A 21 2.22 -15.67 23.53
CA GLN A 21 2.76 -16.81 24.25
C GLN A 21 1.66 -17.62 24.93
N TRP A 22 1.94 -18.92 25.18
CA TRP A 22 1.13 -19.78 26.04
C TRP A 22 1.66 -19.68 27.48
N LEU A 23 0.74 -19.48 28.45
CA LEU A 23 1.04 -19.42 29.88
C LEU A 23 0.95 -20.79 30.54
N LYS A 24 0.39 -21.78 29.83
CA LYS A 24 0.20 -23.16 30.25
C LYS A 24 0.66 -24.13 29.16
N GLU A 25 1.15 -25.29 29.57
CA GLU A 25 1.56 -26.39 28.67
C GLU A 25 0.48 -27.48 28.61
N GLU A 26 0.54 -28.32 27.54
CA GLU A 26 -0.34 -29.50 27.45
C GLU A 26 -0.13 -30.43 28.64
N GLY A 27 -1.22 -30.75 29.35
CA GLY A 27 -1.19 -31.55 30.56
C GLY A 27 -1.36 -30.74 31.87
N ASP A 28 -1.25 -29.42 31.81
CA ASP A 28 -1.38 -28.57 32.99
C ASP A 28 -2.84 -28.45 33.48
N PRO A 29 -3.06 -28.40 34.84
CA PRO A 29 -4.36 -28.10 35.39
C PRO A 29 -4.72 -26.63 35.17
N VAL A 30 -5.99 -26.40 34.81
CA VAL A 30 -6.55 -25.08 34.50
C VAL A 30 -7.76 -24.83 35.38
N ALA A 31 -7.80 -23.72 36.11
CA ALA A 31 -8.95 -23.26 36.85
C ALA A 31 -9.88 -22.42 35.94
N GLN A 32 -11.15 -22.34 36.32
CA GLN A 32 -12.10 -21.47 35.61
C GLN A 32 -11.65 -20.01 35.72
N TYR A 33 -11.63 -19.29 34.58
CA TYR A 33 -11.14 -17.91 34.39
C TYR A 33 -9.63 -17.71 34.58
N GLU A 34 -8.85 -18.79 34.57
CA GLU A 34 -7.39 -18.69 34.59
C GLU A 34 -6.88 -18.30 33.19
N ALA A 35 -5.89 -17.40 33.14
CA ALA A 35 -5.25 -16.99 31.91
C ALA A 35 -4.45 -18.18 31.30
N LEU A 36 -4.71 -18.48 30.02
CA LEU A 36 -4.09 -19.58 29.27
C LEU A 36 -3.03 -19.13 28.31
N LEU A 37 -3.25 -17.98 27.66
CA LEU A 37 -2.36 -17.44 26.66
C LEU A 37 -2.49 -15.91 26.58
N GLU A 38 -1.45 -15.28 26.08
CA GLU A 38 -1.44 -13.86 25.72
C GLU A 38 -1.68 -13.70 24.22
N ILE A 39 -2.60 -12.80 23.88
CA ILE A 39 -2.98 -12.46 22.52
C ILE A 39 -2.52 -11.04 22.24
N GLU A 40 -1.77 -10.86 21.16
CA GLU A 40 -1.30 -9.56 20.69
C GLU A 40 -2.06 -9.13 19.43
N THR A 41 -2.55 -7.90 19.45
CA THR A 41 -3.11 -7.21 18.27
C THR A 41 -2.27 -5.99 17.95
N ASP A 42 -2.51 -5.34 16.84
CA ASP A 42 -1.83 -4.09 16.44
C ASP A 42 -2.01 -2.93 17.44
N LYS A 43 -2.90 -3.08 18.45
CA LYS A 43 -3.26 -1.99 19.39
C LYS A 43 -3.16 -2.37 20.86
N VAL A 44 -3.36 -3.63 21.21
CA VAL A 44 -3.45 -4.07 22.62
C VAL A 44 -3.00 -5.52 22.77
N THR A 45 -2.31 -5.82 23.89
CA THR A 45 -2.09 -7.19 24.37
C THR A 45 -3.17 -7.54 25.38
N THR A 46 -3.83 -8.69 25.24
CA THR A 46 -4.92 -9.16 26.08
C THR A 46 -4.71 -10.63 26.41
N GLU A 47 -5.10 -11.04 27.62
CA GLU A 47 -5.06 -12.45 28.04
C GLU A 47 -6.37 -13.17 27.69
N ALA A 48 -6.27 -14.38 27.12
CA ALA A 48 -7.42 -15.27 26.96
C ALA A 48 -7.50 -16.23 28.16
N THR A 49 -8.69 -16.28 28.77
CA THR A 49 -8.96 -17.06 29.97
C THR A 49 -9.80 -18.30 29.65
N ALA A 50 -9.65 -19.36 30.48
CA ALA A 50 -10.46 -20.58 30.39
C ALA A 50 -11.88 -20.32 30.86
N GLU A 51 -12.89 -20.67 30.07
CA GLU A 51 -14.30 -20.61 30.47
C GLU A 51 -14.69 -21.73 31.46
N GLY A 52 -13.93 -22.81 31.51
CA GLY A 52 -14.17 -23.96 32.37
C GLY A 52 -12.90 -24.49 33.03
N ALA A 53 -13.04 -25.15 34.21
CA ALA A 53 -11.94 -25.82 34.89
C ALA A 53 -11.68 -27.21 34.26
N GLY A 54 -10.41 -27.62 34.15
CA GLY A 54 -10.03 -28.92 33.63
C GLY A 54 -8.52 -29.07 33.47
N THR A 55 -8.09 -29.89 32.53
CA THR A 55 -6.70 -30.03 32.11
C THR A 55 -6.58 -29.56 30.66
N LEU A 56 -5.54 -28.82 30.33
CA LEU A 56 -5.25 -28.41 28.95
C LEU A 56 -4.82 -29.68 28.16
N LEU A 57 -5.75 -30.21 27.35
CA LEU A 57 -5.53 -31.50 26.69
C LEU A 57 -4.74 -31.39 25.41
N LYS A 58 -4.97 -30.32 24.64
CA LYS A 58 -4.28 -30.11 23.36
C LYS A 58 -4.27 -28.64 22.94
N ILE A 59 -3.14 -28.21 22.42
CA ILE A 59 -2.94 -26.91 21.75
C ILE A 59 -2.96 -27.15 20.23
N PHE A 60 -3.82 -26.46 19.50
CA PHE A 60 -3.95 -26.56 18.05
C PHE A 60 -3.14 -25.49 17.31
N VAL A 61 -2.94 -24.35 17.95
CA VAL A 61 -2.24 -23.19 17.36
C VAL A 61 -1.05 -22.82 18.25
N PRO A 62 0.20 -22.92 17.77
CA PRO A 62 1.39 -22.59 18.55
C PRO A 62 1.55 -21.09 18.75
N ALA A 63 2.40 -20.70 19.70
CA ALA A 63 2.80 -19.30 19.90
C ALA A 63 3.49 -18.73 18.65
N GLY A 64 3.25 -17.45 18.36
CA GLY A 64 3.78 -16.74 17.19
C GLY A 64 2.91 -16.85 15.93
N GLU A 65 1.79 -17.57 15.96
CA GLU A 65 0.89 -17.71 14.81
C GLU A 65 -0.28 -16.71 14.87
N THR A 66 -0.62 -16.12 13.73
CA THR A 66 -1.75 -15.19 13.58
C THR A 66 -2.96 -15.93 13.02
N VAL A 67 -4.08 -15.86 13.72
CA VAL A 67 -5.31 -16.57 13.35
C VAL A 67 -6.55 -15.67 13.43
N PRO A 68 -7.57 -15.93 12.60
CA PRO A 68 -8.83 -15.19 12.64
C PRO A 68 -9.58 -15.37 13.97
N VAL A 69 -10.37 -14.36 14.35
CA VAL A 69 -11.34 -14.45 15.48
C VAL A 69 -12.28 -15.62 15.26
N GLY A 70 -12.56 -16.38 16.34
CA GLY A 70 -13.37 -17.60 16.30
C GLY A 70 -12.61 -18.89 15.98
N THR A 71 -11.29 -18.84 15.70
CA THR A 71 -10.47 -20.04 15.48
C THR A 71 -10.30 -20.83 16.77
N LEU A 72 -10.37 -22.17 16.68
CA LEU A 72 -10.15 -23.08 17.81
C LEU A 72 -8.64 -23.09 18.16
N LEU A 73 -8.31 -22.64 19.38
CA LEU A 73 -6.94 -22.53 19.87
C LEU A 73 -6.49 -23.74 20.68
N ALA A 74 -7.34 -24.21 21.58
CA ALA A 74 -7.04 -25.32 22.49
C ALA A 74 -8.30 -26.02 23.00
N PHE A 75 -8.09 -27.15 23.66
CA PHE A 75 -9.15 -27.93 24.29
C PHE A 75 -8.82 -28.22 25.76
N VAL A 76 -9.76 -27.86 26.65
CA VAL A 76 -9.66 -28.09 28.09
C VAL A 76 -10.72 -29.12 28.49
N GLY A 77 -10.35 -30.20 29.15
CA GLY A 77 -11.28 -31.28 29.51
C GLY A 77 -10.80 -32.11 30.69
N ALA A 78 -11.49 -33.22 31.00
CA ALA A 78 -11.06 -34.16 32.03
C ALA A 78 -9.82 -34.96 31.58
N PRO A 79 -8.90 -35.31 32.51
CA PRO A 79 -7.70 -36.11 32.15
C PRO A 79 -8.08 -37.43 31.46
N GLY A 80 -7.64 -37.63 30.22
CA GLY A 80 -7.93 -38.83 29.44
C GLY A 80 -9.19 -38.77 28.56
N GLU A 81 -9.87 -37.64 28.47
CA GLU A 81 -10.98 -37.43 27.53
C GLU A 81 -10.45 -37.36 26.10
N ALA A 82 -11.02 -38.16 25.20
CA ALA A 82 -10.59 -38.18 23.79
C ALA A 82 -10.99 -36.89 23.12
N VAL A 83 -10.01 -36.18 22.54
CA VAL A 83 -10.23 -34.98 21.75
C VAL A 83 -10.70 -35.40 20.36
N GLU A 84 -12.00 -35.35 20.08
CA GLU A 84 -12.51 -35.44 18.71
C GLU A 84 -12.25 -34.07 18.04
N GLY A 85 -11.20 -34.01 17.27
CA GLY A 85 -10.79 -32.82 16.52
C GLY A 85 -10.55 -33.16 15.06
N ASP A 86 -11.62 -33.30 14.28
CA ASP A 86 -11.52 -33.10 12.85
C ASP A 86 -11.62 -31.59 12.56
N ALA A 87 -10.59 -31.09 11.88
CA ALA A 87 -10.54 -29.74 11.38
C ALA A 87 -11.66 -29.53 10.34
N GLN A 88 -12.72 -28.86 10.72
CA GLN A 88 -13.65 -28.30 9.75
C GLN A 88 -13.82 -26.80 10.00
N THR A 89 -13.22 -26.05 9.11
CA THR A 89 -13.44 -24.63 8.90
C THR A 89 -14.84 -24.47 8.31
N GLU A 90 -15.83 -24.17 9.12
CA GLU A 90 -17.13 -23.68 8.63
C GLU A 90 -17.20 -22.18 8.81
N THR A 91 -16.97 -21.48 7.72
CA THR A 91 -17.27 -20.07 7.52
C THR A 91 -18.77 -19.95 7.28
N ALA A 92 -19.52 -19.48 8.26
CA ALA A 92 -20.87 -18.98 8.04
C ALA A 92 -20.92 -17.50 8.40
N VAL A 93 -20.87 -16.64 7.38
CA VAL A 93 -21.21 -15.22 7.48
C VAL A 93 -22.69 -15.08 7.20
N PRO A 94 -23.52 -14.48 8.09
CA PRO A 94 -24.89 -14.10 7.76
C PRO A 94 -24.87 -12.83 6.90
N ALA A 95 -25.46 -12.91 5.72
CA ALA A 95 -25.68 -11.79 4.82
C ALA A 95 -26.72 -10.81 5.40
N PRO A 96 -26.53 -9.48 5.18
CA PRO A 96 -27.55 -8.48 5.50
C PRO A 96 -28.71 -8.53 4.49
N PRO A 97 -29.95 -8.14 4.90
CA PRO A 97 -31.13 -8.21 4.04
C PRO A 97 -31.10 -7.14 2.94
N PRO A 98 -31.70 -7.41 1.77
CA PRO A 98 -31.67 -6.52 0.64
C PRO A 98 -32.69 -5.37 0.77
N PRO A 99 -32.36 -4.18 0.26
CA PRO A 99 -33.38 -3.15 0.04
C PRO A 99 -34.12 -3.39 -1.27
N SER A 100 -35.41 -3.19 -1.21
CA SER A 100 -36.41 -3.35 -2.25
C SER A 100 -36.21 -2.39 -3.41
N THR A 101 -36.44 -2.94 -4.61
CA THR A 101 -36.53 -2.28 -5.93
C THR A 101 -37.77 -1.41 -6.10
N PRO A 102 -37.74 -0.45 -7.05
CA PRO A 102 -38.62 -0.54 -8.21
C PRO A 102 -37.88 -0.42 -9.56
N GLY A 103 -38.23 -1.26 -10.51
CA GLY A 103 -37.94 -1.10 -11.92
C GLY A 103 -39.06 -0.29 -12.61
N PRO A 104 -39.17 -0.21 -13.94
CA PRO A 104 -38.26 -0.61 -15.00
C PRO A 104 -37.96 0.53 -16.02
N THR A 105 -37.01 0.41 -16.90
CA THR A 105 -37.18 0.62 -18.33
C THR A 105 -35.85 0.43 -19.10
N SER A 106 -36.00 -0.31 -20.19
CA SER A 106 -35.05 -0.69 -21.21
C SER A 106 -34.25 0.44 -21.85
N ALA A 107 -32.99 0.16 -22.16
CA ALA A 107 -32.38 0.44 -23.46
C ALA A 107 -31.14 -0.40 -23.68
N ARG A 108 -31.13 -1.19 -24.74
CA ARG A 108 -30.00 -1.90 -25.32
C ARG A 108 -28.90 -0.91 -25.69
N LEU A 109 -27.63 -1.30 -25.42
CA LEU A 109 -26.55 -1.18 -26.39
C LEU A 109 -25.43 -2.13 -25.93
N GLY A 110 -25.14 -3.12 -26.77
CA GLY A 110 -24.12 -4.10 -26.57
C GLY A 110 -22.73 -3.52 -26.84
N HIS A 111 -21.75 -4.07 -26.13
CA HIS A 111 -20.38 -4.20 -26.66
C HIS A 111 -19.80 -5.50 -26.14
N THR A 112 -19.68 -6.42 -27.07
CA THR A 112 -18.96 -7.66 -27.02
C THR A 112 -17.47 -7.41 -26.92
N ASN A 113 -16.79 -8.06 -25.95
CA ASN A 113 -15.44 -8.53 -26.15
C ASN A 113 -15.30 -9.88 -25.44
N GLY A 114 -15.80 -10.89 -26.13
CA GLY A 114 -15.48 -12.28 -25.88
C GLY A 114 -14.48 -12.72 -26.92
N GLN A 115 -13.30 -13.09 -26.47
CA GLN A 115 -12.35 -13.82 -27.29
C GLN A 115 -12.99 -15.16 -27.65
N PRO A 116 -13.04 -15.60 -28.93
CA PRO A 116 -13.69 -16.85 -29.30
C PRO A 116 -12.89 -18.01 -28.75
N ALA A 117 -13.53 -18.87 -27.94
CA ALA A 117 -13.04 -20.19 -27.64
C ALA A 117 -12.84 -20.95 -28.96
N ALA A 118 -11.70 -21.64 -29.09
CA ALA A 118 -11.40 -22.46 -30.25
C ALA A 118 -12.54 -23.46 -30.49
N PRO A 119 -12.96 -23.72 -31.74
CA PRO A 119 -14.06 -24.62 -32.03
C PRO A 119 -13.73 -26.04 -31.54
N SER A 120 -14.63 -26.58 -30.72
CA SER A 120 -14.60 -27.97 -30.27
C SER A 120 -14.62 -28.90 -31.50
N ARG A 121 -13.68 -29.86 -31.55
CA ARG A 121 -13.61 -30.86 -32.63
C ARG A 121 -14.59 -32.01 -32.44
N TYR A 122 -15.38 -32.03 -31.37
CA TYR A 122 -16.36 -33.07 -31.13
C TYR A 122 -17.47 -33.03 -32.17
N THR A 123 -17.55 -34.06 -33.01
CA THR A 123 -18.49 -34.19 -34.12
C THR A 123 -19.77 -34.99 -33.79
N GLY A 124 -19.91 -35.48 -32.53
CA GLY A 124 -21.07 -36.25 -32.09
C GLY A 124 -22.30 -35.38 -31.80
N ARG A 125 -23.52 -35.98 -31.97
CA ARG A 125 -24.77 -35.31 -31.58
C ARG A 125 -24.82 -35.17 -30.06
N ILE A 126 -24.93 -33.91 -29.56
CA ILE A 126 -25.02 -33.60 -28.14
C ILE A 126 -26.47 -33.32 -27.76
N SER A 127 -26.92 -33.81 -26.60
CA SER A 127 -28.24 -33.44 -26.09
C SER A 127 -28.24 -31.99 -25.56
N PRO A 128 -29.36 -31.24 -25.61
CA PRO A 128 -29.42 -29.88 -25.08
C PRO A 128 -29.01 -29.77 -23.61
N VAL A 129 -29.20 -30.84 -22.81
CA VAL A 129 -28.85 -30.91 -21.42
C VAL A 129 -27.31 -30.98 -21.24
N VAL A 130 -26.63 -31.79 -22.05
CA VAL A 130 -25.17 -31.93 -22.05
C VAL A 130 -24.49 -30.62 -22.47
N SER A 131 -25.03 -29.97 -23.50
CA SER A 131 -24.54 -28.66 -23.97
C SER A 131 -24.66 -27.57 -22.89
N ARG A 132 -25.76 -27.55 -22.13
CA ARG A 132 -25.96 -26.58 -21.04
C ARG A 132 -24.98 -26.82 -19.90
N ILE A 133 -24.83 -28.07 -19.43
CA ILE A 133 -23.88 -28.41 -18.35
C ILE A 133 -22.43 -28.10 -18.76
N ALA A 134 -22.07 -28.35 -20.03
CA ALA A 134 -20.75 -28.00 -20.56
C ALA A 134 -20.49 -26.47 -20.51
N ALA A 135 -21.48 -25.67 -20.91
CA ALA A 135 -21.39 -24.21 -20.90
C ALA A 135 -21.36 -23.63 -19.48
N GLU A 136 -22.18 -24.18 -18.57
CA GLU A 136 -22.25 -23.72 -17.16
C GLU A 136 -20.95 -24.02 -16.38
N ASN A 137 -20.21 -25.08 -16.74
CA ASN A 137 -18.99 -25.49 -16.04
C ASN A 137 -17.70 -25.32 -16.86
N ASP A 138 -17.75 -24.60 -17.98
CA ASP A 138 -16.63 -24.35 -18.90
C ASP A 138 -15.84 -25.62 -19.24
N VAL A 139 -16.59 -26.68 -19.66
CA VAL A 139 -16.03 -28.00 -19.98
C VAL A 139 -15.81 -28.14 -21.48
N ASN A 140 -14.56 -28.38 -21.89
CA ASN A 140 -14.26 -28.74 -23.26
C ASN A 140 -14.70 -30.19 -23.53
N LEU A 141 -15.68 -30.39 -24.41
CA LEU A 141 -16.26 -31.66 -24.73
C LEU A 141 -15.30 -32.67 -25.41
N ASP A 142 -14.20 -32.17 -26.01
CA ASP A 142 -13.15 -33.02 -26.59
C ASP A 142 -12.39 -33.85 -25.54
N LEU A 143 -12.48 -33.41 -24.28
CA LEU A 143 -11.80 -34.06 -23.13
C LEU A 143 -12.71 -35.04 -22.37
N VAL A 144 -14.00 -35.13 -22.74
CA VAL A 144 -14.98 -36.00 -22.08
C VAL A 144 -15.17 -37.28 -22.88
N THR A 145 -14.85 -38.44 -22.29
CA THR A 145 -15.09 -39.72 -22.93
C THR A 145 -16.57 -40.09 -22.85
N GLY A 146 -17.26 -40.15 -23.98
CA GLY A 146 -18.68 -40.52 -24.06
C GLY A 146 -18.86 -42.04 -23.91
N THR A 147 -19.78 -42.46 -23.01
CA THR A 147 -20.13 -43.88 -22.79
C THR A 147 -21.45 -44.28 -23.44
N GLY A 148 -22.14 -43.38 -24.15
CA GLY A 148 -23.39 -43.64 -24.84
C GLY A 148 -23.20 -44.37 -26.18
N LEU A 149 -24.35 -44.71 -26.85
CA LEU A 149 -24.37 -45.38 -28.14
C LEU A 149 -23.57 -44.57 -29.18
N ASP A 150 -22.66 -45.20 -29.89
CA ASP A 150 -21.73 -44.57 -30.87
C ASP A 150 -20.80 -43.51 -30.26
N GLY A 151 -20.38 -43.68 -29.01
CA GLY A 151 -19.46 -42.75 -28.36
C GLY A 151 -20.08 -41.40 -27.95
N ARG A 152 -21.42 -41.34 -27.85
CA ARG A 152 -22.14 -40.13 -27.46
C ARG A 152 -21.89 -39.78 -26.00
N ILE A 153 -21.62 -38.51 -25.74
CA ILE A 153 -21.49 -37.96 -24.36
C ILE A 153 -22.87 -37.90 -23.71
N THR A 154 -23.05 -38.61 -22.60
CA THR A 154 -24.26 -38.57 -21.79
C THR A 154 -24.18 -37.56 -20.65
N LYS A 155 -25.35 -37.23 -20.04
CA LYS A 155 -25.39 -36.37 -18.85
C LYS A 155 -24.53 -36.93 -17.73
N ARG A 156 -24.43 -38.26 -17.57
CA ARG A 156 -23.62 -38.91 -16.54
C ARG A 156 -22.14 -38.69 -16.77
N ASP A 157 -21.68 -38.73 -18.02
CA ASP A 157 -20.28 -38.61 -18.37
C ASP A 157 -19.77 -37.18 -18.08
N ILE A 158 -20.55 -36.15 -18.43
CA ILE A 158 -20.16 -34.79 -18.19
C ILE A 158 -20.19 -34.41 -16.69
N LEU A 159 -21.17 -34.92 -15.93
CA LEU A 159 -21.20 -34.74 -14.49
C LEU A 159 -20.05 -35.41 -13.79
N ALA A 160 -19.72 -36.65 -14.15
CA ALA A 160 -18.55 -37.37 -13.61
C ALA A 160 -17.23 -36.65 -13.96
N TYR A 161 -17.13 -36.01 -15.13
CA TYR A 161 -15.97 -35.22 -15.52
C TYR A 161 -15.84 -33.96 -14.68
N VAL A 162 -16.95 -33.25 -14.44
CA VAL A 162 -17.00 -32.02 -13.59
C VAL A 162 -16.64 -32.34 -12.15
N GLU A 163 -17.19 -33.43 -11.60
CA GLU A 163 -16.91 -33.92 -10.24
C GLU A 163 -15.45 -34.36 -10.05
N ASN A 164 -14.87 -35.01 -11.04
CA ASN A 164 -13.45 -35.39 -11.05
C ASN A 164 -12.50 -34.18 -11.20
N ARG A 165 -12.97 -33.08 -11.77
CA ARG A 165 -12.23 -31.81 -11.89
C ARG A 165 -12.26 -30.99 -10.58
N GLN A 166 -13.27 -31.19 -9.74
CA GLN A 166 -13.45 -30.52 -8.45
C GLN A 166 -12.84 -31.28 -7.28
N SER A 167 -12.45 -32.57 -7.48
CA SER A 167 -11.75 -33.33 -6.45
C SER A 167 -10.31 -32.86 -6.32
N PRO A 168 -9.82 -32.54 -5.12
CA PRO A 168 -8.41 -32.21 -4.90
C PRO A 168 -7.56 -33.44 -5.25
N ILE A 169 -6.40 -33.19 -5.84
CA ILE A 169 -5.41 -34.17 -6.30
C ILE A 169 -5.09 -35.15 -5.17
N VAL A 170 -5.76 -36.31 -5.16
CA VAL A 170 -5.36 -37.43 -4.33
C VAL A 170 -4.60 -38.44 -5.19
N ASN A 171 -3.30 -38.44 -5.00
CA ASN A 171 -2.38 -39.58 -5.09
C ASN A 171 -2.35 -40.36 -6.40
N ARG A 172 -1.71 -39.80 -7.42
CA ARG A 172 -1.13 -40.61 -8.48
C ARG A 172 0.17 -41.25 -7.92
N GLN A 173 0.12 -42.47 -7.47
CA GLN A 173 1.31 -43.25 -7.16
C GLN A 173 2.22 -43.28 -8.41
N LEU A 174 3.27 -42.51 -8.38
CA LEU A 174 4.42 -42.69 -9.28
C LEU A 174 5.17 -43.93 -8.82
N PRO A 175 5.69 -44.77 -9.75
CA PRO A 175 6.50 -45.93 -9.38
C PRO A 175 7.67 -45.45 -8.52
N ALA A 176 7.96 -46.20 -7.46
CA ALA A 176 9.05 -45.91 -6.52
C ALA A 176 10.37 -45.83 -7.28
N VAL A 177 10.87 -44.63 -7.46
CA VAL A 177 12.27 -44.40 -7.87
C VAL A 177 13.10 -44.38 -6.60
N ALA A 178 14.02 -45.35 -6.55
CA ALA A 178 14.95 -45.54 -5.45
C ALA A 178 15.87 -44.33 -5.26
N GLY A 179 16.04 -43.92 -4.00
CA GLY A 179 17.13 -43.08 -3.51
C GLY A 179 16.69 -41.66 -3.16
N PRO A 180 17.23 -41.08 -2.08
CA PRO A 180 17.02 -39.69 -1.74
C PRO A 180 17.59 -38.84 -2.86
N VAL A 181 16.71 -38.09 -3.57
CA VAL A 181 17.14 -37.03 -4.48
C VAL A 181 17.75 -35.96 -3.61
N VAL A 182 19.07 -35.95 -3.53
CA VAL A 182 19.81 -34.77 -3.05
C VAL A 182 19.49 -33.67 -4.06
N VAL A 183 18.61 -32.76 -3.70
CA VAL A 183 18.42 -31.53 -4.44
C VAL A 183 19.71 -30.74 -4.22
N GLU A 184 20.69 -30.98 -5.09
CA GLU A 184 21.82 -30.07 -5.22
C GLU A 184 21.23 -28.67 -5.42
N LYS A 185 21.40 -27.80 -4.45
CA LYS A 185 21.16 -26.37 -4.62
C LYS A 185 22.06 -25.92 -5.78
N ARG A 186 21.50 -25.96 -6.98
CA ARG A 186 22.15 -25.46 -8.17
C ARG A 186 22.49 -24.00 -7.83
N ALA A 187 23.76 -23.72 -7.68
CA ALA A 187 24.25 -22.35 -7.54
C ALA A 187 23.63 -21.55 -8.70
N PRO A 188 23.07 -20.36 -8.44
CA PRO A 188 22.52 -19.54 -9.49
C PRO A 188 23.59 -19.40 -10.57
N ALA A 189 23.19 -19.61 -11.83
CA ALA A 189 24.09 -19.47 -12.96
C ALA A 189 24.78 -18.09 -12.86
N PRO A 190 26.08 -17.98 -13.11
CA PRO A 190 26.78 -16.71 -13.02
C PRO A 190 26.10 -15.70 -13.95
N VAL A 191 25.53 -14.64 -13.35
CA VAL A 191 24.93 -13.54 -14.10
C VAL A 191 26.08 -12.83 -14.80
N SER A 192 26.11 -12.83 -16.13
CA SER A 192 27.10 -12.06 -16.88
C SER A 192 26.78 -10.57 -16.74
N GLY A 193 27.63 -9.84 -16.03
CA GLY A 193 27.48 -8.40 -15.82
C GLY A 193 28.74 -7.80 -15.22
N GLU A 194 28.96 -6.53 -15.45
CA GLU A 194 30.05 -5.77 -14.84
C GLU A 194 29.57 -5.11 -13.56
N VAL A 195 30.27 -5.32 -12.45
CA VAL A 195 29.98 -4.67 -11.18
C VAL A 195 30.65 -3.29 -11.17
N GLN A 196 29.84 -2.23 -11.17
CA GLN A 196 30.34 -0.87 -10.99
C GLN A 196 30.54 -0.57 -9.50
N PRO A 197 31.73 -0.14 -9.06
CA PRO A 197 31.99 0.19 -7.65
C PRO A 197 31.16 1.41 -7.23
N LEU A 198 30.61 1.35 -6.02
CA LEU A 198 29.82 2.45 -5.45
C LEU A 198 30.76 3.57 -4.97
N THR A 199 30.45 4.82 -5.34
CA THR A 199 31.07 6.00 -4.71
C THR A 199 30.63 6.12 -3.25
N ALA A 200 31.44 6.81 -2.42
CA ALA A 200 31.11 7.06 -1.02
C ALA A 200 29.76 7.80 -0.87
N MET A 201 29.51 8.79 -1.74
CA MET A 201 28.23 9.52 -1.79
C MET A 201 27.06 8.57 -2.08
N ARG A 202 27.18 7.69 -3.08
CA ARG A 202 26.10 6.75 -3.44
C ARG A 202 25.78 5.78 -2.30
N ARG A 203 26.80 5.32 -1.58
CA ARG A 203 26.64 4.45 -0.41
C ARG A 203 25.89 5.17 0.71
N SER A 204 26.30 6.40 1.06
CA SER A 204 25.63 7.21 2.09
C SER A 204 24.15 7.49 1.74
N ILE A 205 23.86 7.81 0.47
CA ILE A 205 22.47 8.00 0.01
C ILE A 205 21.68 6.70 0.18
N ALA A 206 22.23 5.55 -0.23
CA ALA A 206 21.56 4.25 -0.12
C ALA A 206 21.24 3.92 1.35
N GLU A 207 22.20 4.06 2.25
CA GLU A 207 22.01 3.83 3.68
C GLU A 207 20.95 4.76 4.28
N HIS A 208 20.97 6.04 3.90
CA HIS A 208 19.97 7.01 4.36
C HIS A 208 18.55 6.66 3.87
N MET A 209 18.38 6.27 2.61
CA MET A 209 17.07 5.91 2.04
C MET A 209 16.52 4.61 2.66
N VAL A 210 17.36 3.59 2.84
CA VAL A 210 16.96 2.34 3.52
C VAL A 210 16.54 2.64 4.94
N ARG A 211 17.34 3.40 5.71
CA ARG A 211 17.00 3.81 7.07
C ARG A 211 15.66 4.54 7.12
N SER A 212 15.43 5.48 6.20
CA SER A 212 14.18 6.24 6.15
C SER A 212 12.96 5.33 5.99
N LYS A 213 13.03 4.37 5.07
CA LYS A 213 11.93 3.40 4.83
C LYS A 213 11.70 2.45 6.01
N GLN A 214 12.73 2.12 6.76
CA GLN A 214 12.65 1.28 7.97
C GLN A 214 12.19 2.05 9.20
N THR A 215 12.45 3.38 9.26
CA THR A 215 12.14 4.21 10.42
C THR A 215 10.70 4.69 10.42
N SER A 216 10.20 5.15 9.28
CA SER A 216 8.89 5.81 9.17
C SER A 216 7.91 4.99 8.36
N PRO A 217 6.71 4.68 8.88
CA PRO A 217 5.59 4.18 8.07
C PRO A 217 5.15 5.26 7.08
N HIS A 218 5.58 5.12 5.80
CA HIS A 218 5.29 6.11 4.77
C HIS A 218 3.88 5.92 4.22
N VAL A 219 3.05 6.96 4.32
CA VAL A 219 1.79 7.08 3.60
C VAL A 219 1.88 8.27 2.66
N THR A 220 1.24 8.18 1.49
CA THR A 220 1.25 9.24 0.49
C THR A 220 -0.17 9.59 0.08
N THR A 221 -0.51 10.86 0.17
CA THR A 221 -1.71 11.45 -0.43
C THR A 221 -1.35 12.21 -1.69
N VAL A 222 -2.27 12.27 -2.69
CA VAL A 222 -2.03 12.91 -3.99
C VAL A 222 -3.20 13.80 -4.34
N PHE A 223 -2.90 15.06 -4.67
CA PHE A 223 -3.88 16.07 -5.08
C PHE A 223 -3.56 16.59 -6.47
N GLU A 224 -4.58 17.03 -7.20
CA GLU A 224 -4.42 17.79 -8.43
C GLU A 224 -4.55 19.29 -8.14
N PHE A 225 -3.53 20.06 -8.54
CA PHE A 225 -3.49 21.52 -8.40
C PHE A 225 -3.68 22.22 -9.75
N ASP A 226 -4.46 23.31 -9.73
CA ASP A 226 -4.60 24.22 -10.87
C ASP A 226 -3.64 25.42 -10.72
N PHE A 227 -2.68 25.52 -11.61
CA PHE A 227 -1.67 26.57 -11.58
C PHE A 227 -2.05 27.81 -12.39
N THR A 228 -3.32 27.99 -12.78
CA THR A 228 -3.75 29.11 -13.63
C THR A 228 -3.45 30.47 -13.00
N ALA A 229 -3.79 30.67 -11.72
CA ALA A 229 -3.53 31.95 -11.02
C ALA A 229 -2.02 32.21 -10.93
N VAL A 230 -1.23 31.23 -10.50
CA VAL A 230 0.23 31.32 -10.44
C VAL A 230 0.85 31.58 -11.81
N ALA A 231 0.38 30.91 -12.87
CA ALA A 231 0.89 31.11 -14.23
C ALA A 231 0.62 32.53 -14.74
N THR A 232 -0.57 33.08 -14.44
CA THR A 232 -0.96 34.44 -14.77
C THR A 232 -0.10 35.47 -14.02
N HIS A 233 0.01 35.32 -12.69
CA HIS A 233 0.85 36.19 -11.88
C HIS A 233 2.31 36.14 -12.32
N ARG A 234 2.85 34.94 -12.57
CA ARG A 234 4.22 34.76 -13.06
C ARG A 234 4.44 35.45 -14.42
N ALA A 235 3.50 35.32 -15.34
CA ALA A 235 3.60 35.96 -16.67
C ALA A 235 3.67 37.50 -16.56
N ALA A 236 2.89 38.08 -15.64
CA ALA A 236 2.87 39.54 -15.40
C ALA A 236 4.17 40.07 -14.72
N HIS A 237 4.79 39.25 -13.84
CA HIS A 237 5.88 39.74 -12.98
C HIS A 237 7.28 39.23 -13.32
N LYS A 238 7.42 38.24 -14.21
CA LYS A 238 8.74 37.62 -14.52
C LYS A 238 9.80 38.62 -14.97
N GLU A 239 9.42 39.66 -15.71
CA GLU A 239 10.36 40.70 -16.20
C GLU A 239 10.82 41.65 -15.09
N GLN A 240 9.92 41.99 -14.16
CA GLN A 240 10.28 42.75 -12.98
C GLN A 240 11.27 41.99 -12.10
N PHE A 241 10.99 40.70 -11.83
CA PHE A 241 11.90 39.85 -11.07
C PHE A 241 13.26 39.69 -11.75
N ALA A 242 13.29 39.62 -13.09
CA ALA A 242 14.54 39.55 -13.85
C ALA A 242 15.39 40.82 -13.68
N ARG A 243 14.77 42.01 -13.65
CA ARG A 243 15.48 43.28 -13.35
C ARG A 243 16.04 43.29 -11.91
N ASP A 244 15.40 42.55 -11.01
CA ASP A 244 15.81 42.37 -9.63
C ASP A 244 16.76 41.17 -9.44
N ASN A 245 17.39 40.68 -10.51
CA ASN A 245 18.29 39.53 -10.53
C ASN A 245 17.69 38.25 -9.95
N ALA A 246 16.40 37.98 -10.23
CA ALA A 246 15.72 36.77 -9.80
C ALA A 246 14.95 36.12 -10.97
N ARG A 247 15.12 34.82 -11.16
CA ARG A 247 14.29 34.01 -12.07
C ARG A 247 13.05 33.56 -11.33
N LEU A 248 11.89 34.13 -11.64
CA LEU A 248 10.61 33.72 -11.03
C LEU A 248 10.13 32.40 -11.62
N THR A 249 10.30 31.33 -10.86
CA THR A 249 9.95 29.95 -11.25
C THR A 249 8.69 29.46 -10.51
N PHE A 250 8.01 28.44 -11.01
CA PHE A 250 6.90 27.81 -10.27
C PHE A 250 7.34 27.27 -8.90
N THR A 251 8.59 26.86 -8.77
CA THR A 251 9.16 26.40 -7.49
C THR A 251 9.11 27.49 -6.42
N ALA A 252 9.31 28.77 -6.75
CA ALA A 252 9.22 29.87 -5.79
C ALA A 252 7.82 30.00 -5.20
N TYR A 253 6.78 29.85 -6.03
CA TYR A 253 5.39 29.86 -5.57
C TYR A 253 5.05 28.64 -4.70
N LEU A 254 5.51 27.46 -5.11
CA LEU A 254 5.32 26.24 -4.34
C LEU A 254 5.98 26.34 -2.96
N VAL A 255 7.21 26.85 -2.89
CA VAL A 255 7.91 27.09 -1.63
C VAL A 255 7.13 28.08 -0.77
N ALA A 256 6.69 29.23 -1.34
CA ALA A 256 5.91 30.23 -0.60
C ALA A 256 4.60 29.66 -0.06
N ALA A 257 3.84 28.92 -0.89
CA ALA A 257 2.59 28.28 -0.48
C ALA A 257 2.82 27.20 0.58
N THR A 258 3.87 26.38 0.44
CA THR A 258 4.24 25.34 1.42
C THR A 258 4.62 25.97 2.76
N VAL A 259 5.44 27.01 2.76
CA VAL A 259 5.82 27.74 3.97
C VAL A 259 4.60 28.34 4.69
N ALA A 260 3.67 28.92 3.93
CA ALA A 260 2.44 29.46 4.51
C ALA A 260 1.57 28.33 5.12
N ALA A 261 1.45 27.18 4.46
CA ALA A 261 0.71 26.03 4.98
C ALA A 261 1.40 25.40 6.21
N LEU A 262 2.75 25.35 6.26
CA LEU A 262 3.48 24.88 7.44
C LEU A 262 3.25 25.74 8.69
N LYS A 263 3.02 27.06 8.52
CA LYS A 263 2.62 27.95 9.64
C LYS A 263 1.22 27.64 10.17
N GLU A 264 0.30 27.24 9.29
CA GLU A 264 -1.09 26.88 9.64
C GLU A 264 -1.18 25.45 10.22
N HIS A 265 -0.26 24.56 9.82
CA HIS A 265 -0.18 23.16 10.23
C HIS A 265 1.16 22.82 10.89
N PRO A 266 1.46 23.33 12.09
CA PRO A 266 2.79 23.24 12.71
C PRO A 266 3.23 21.78 13.00
N LEU A 267 2.28 20.84 13.15
CA LEU A 267 2.58 19.44 13.34
C LEU A 267 3.30 18.81 12.12
N VAL A 268 3.09 19.35 10.92
CA VAL A 268 3.79 18.91 9.70
C VAL A 268 5.26 19.36 9.71
N ASN A 269 5.59 20.48 10.39
CA ASN A 269 6.97 20.95 10.56
C ASN A 269 7.58 20.35 11.84
N SER A 270 7.69 19.01 11.89
CA SER A 270 8.11 18.30 13.09
C SER A 270 9.03 17.11 12.79
N SER A 271 9.51 16.48 13.84
CA SER A 271 10.31 15.26 13.80
C SER A 271 9.89 14.31 14.92
N TRP A 272 9.83 13.02 14.62
CA TRP A 272 9.62 11.98 15.62
C TRP A 272 10.86 11.80 16.49
N ARG A 273 10.68 11.68 17.81
CA ARG A 273 11.69 11.35 18.80
C ARG A 273 11.13 10.30 19.77
N ASP A 274 11.99 9.55 20.42
CA ASP A 274 11.56 8.52 21.38
C ASP A 274 10.82 9.11 22.60
N ASP A 275 11.09 10.38 22.91
CA ASP A 275 10.48 11.13 24.02
C ASP A 275 9.27 11.99 23.59
N GLY A 276 8.89 11.98 22.30
CA GLY A 276 7.73 12.73 21.79
C GLY A 276 7.92 13.29 20.39
N ILE A 277 7.08 14.24 19.99
CA ILE A 277 7.16 14.91 18.69
C ILE A 277 7.81 16.29 18.89
N LEU A 278 8.97 16.49 18.26
CA LEU A 278 9.65 17.77 18.25
C LEU A 278 9.03 18.70 17.19
N LEU A 279 8.33 19.75 17.62
CA LEU A 279 7.84 20.80 16.74
C LEU A 279 8.96 21.81 16.46
N HIS A 280 9.27 22.02 15.18
CA HIS A 280 10.25 23.01 14.78
C HIS A 280 9.62 24.42 14.74
N ARG A 281 10.26 25.40 15.39
CA ARG A 281 9.80 26.80 15.38
C ARG A 281 10.11 27.48 14.05
N ASP A 282 11.32 27.24 13.54
CA ASP A 282 11.78 27.79 12.28
C ASP A 282 11.41 26.87 11.12
N ILE A 283 11.14 27.44 9.95
CA ILE A 283 10.87 26.68 8.74
C ILE A 283 12.11 26.73 7.86
N HIS A 284 12.84 25.63 7.83
CA HIS A 284 14.00 25.41 6.98
C HIS A 284 13.64 24.43 5.86
N LEU A 285 13.38 24.95 4.66
CA LEU A 285 12.82 24.16 3.58
C LEU A 285 13.92 23.62 2.66
N GLY A 286 14.10 22.29 2.66
CA GLY A 286 14.96 21.60 1.73
C GLY A 286 14.35 21.55 0.32
N MET A 287 15.14 21.84 -0.69
CA MET A 287 14.73 21.79 -2.09
C MET A 287 15.58 20.78 -2.87
N ALA A 288 14.97 19.65 -3.23
CA ALA A 288 15.68 18.63 -3.98
C ALA A 288 16.15 19.16 -5.36
N THR A 289 17.44 19.09 -5.59
CA THR A 289 18.11 19.56 -6.83
C THR A 289 18.85 18.41 -7.47
N ALA A 290 18.51 18.09 -8.72
CA ALA A 290 19.16 17.06 -9.50
C ALA A 290 20.56 17.52 -9.93
N LEU A 291 21.53 16.62 -9.82
CA LEU A 291 22.90 16.72 -10.31
C LEU A 291 23.19 15.53 -11.24
N ASP A 292 24.24 15.63 -12.04
CA ASP A 292 24.66 14.53 -12.92
C ASP A 292 25.00 13.24 -12.16
N GLU A 293 25.52 13.37 -10.94
CA GLU A 293 25.95 12.24 -10.09
C GLU A 293 24.88 11.77 -9.09
N GLY A 294 23.72 12.47 -9.01
CA GLY A 294 22.66 12.14 -8.03
C GLY A 294 21.75 13.31 -7.67
N LEU A 295 21.32 13.35 -6.42
CA LEU A 295 20.43 14.37 -5.88
C LEU A 295 21.05 14.99 -4.64
N ILE A 296 20.98 16.31 -4.52
CA ILE A 296 21.33 17.05 -3.31
C ILE A 296 20.13 17.88 -2.85
N VAL A 297 20.01 18.13 -1.55
CA VAL A 297 18.89 18.88 -0.96
C VAL A 297 19.42 20.13 -0.26
N PRO A 298 19.73 21.22 -0.99
CA PRO A 298 20.04 22.49 -0.35
C PRO A 298 18.84 23.02 0.45
N VAL A 299 19.13 23.74 1.54
CA VAL A 299 18.15 24.18 2.52
C VAL A 299 18.01 25.69 2.51
N ILE A 300 16.81 26.16 2.23
CA ILE A 300 16.42 27.57 2.39
C ILE A 300 16.17 27.80 3.87
N LYS A 301 17.14 28.43 4.54
CA LYS A 301 17.05 28.74 5.97
C LYS A 301 16.05 29.86 6.20
N HIS A 302 15.25 29.74 7.29
CA HIS A 302 14.23 30.73 7.69
C HIS A 302 13.35 31.16 6.51
N ALA A 303 12.86 30.17 5.75
CA ALA A 303 12.05 30.40 4.54
C ALA A 303 10.78 31.22 4.84
N ASP A 304 10.31 31.17 6.08
CA ASP A 304 9.16 31.89 6.58
C ASP A 304 9.38 33.40 6.78
N SER A 305 10.63 33.86 6.79
CA SER A 305 11.00 35.28 6.87
C SER A 305 11.18 35.93 5.50
N LEU A 306 11.16 35.14 4.41
CA LEU A 306 11.40 35.63 3.05
C LEU A 306 10.08 35.89 2.31
N ASN A 307 10.03 37.03 1.58
CA ASN A 307 8.98 37.26 0.59
C ASN A 307 9.28 36.50 -0.73
N LEU A 308 8.36 36.53 -1.69
CA LEU A 308 8.48 35.79 -2.94
C LEU A 308 9.77 36.14 -3.72
N LEU A 309 10.21 37.41 -3.71
CA LEU A 309 11.46 37.81 -4.37
C LEU A 309 12.68 37.23 -3.65
N GLY A 310 12.70 37.29 -2.32
CA GLY A 310 13.75 36.68 -1.50
C GLY A 310 13.85 35.19 -1.72
N LEU A 311 12.70 34.49 -1.72
CA LEU A 311 12.64 33.06 -2.03
C LEU A 311 13.15 32.75 -3.45
N ALA A 312 12.73 33.52 -4.46
CA ALA A 312 13.18 33.33 -5.83
C ALA A 312 14.71 33.49 -5.97
N ARG A 313 15.30 34.50 -5.34
CA ARG A 313 16.76 34.73 -5.32
C ARG A 313 17.49 33.58 -4.62
N THR A 314 17.05 33.18 -3.45
CA THR A 314 17.68 32.10 -2.68
C THR A 314 17.59 30.76 -3.41
N ILE A 315 16.44 30.44 -4.00
CA ILE A 315 16.23 29.22 -4.80
C ILE A 315 17.19 29.22 -6.01
N ASN A 316 17.33 30.36 -6.71
CA ASN A 316 18.20 30.44 -7.87
C ASN A 316 19.67 30.27 -7.48
N ASP A 317 20.12 30.97 -6.44
CA ASP A 317 21.49 30.91 -5.94
C ASP A 317 21.86 29.48 -5.50
N LEU A 318 21.05 28.89 -4.61
CA LEU A 318 21.29 27.54 -4.12
C LEU A 318 21.31 26.50 -5.27
N ALA A 319 20.37 26.60 -6.23
CA ALA A 319 20.31 25.66 -7.35
C ALA A 319 21.52 25.82 -8.30
N ASP A 320 21.98 27.03 -8.56
CA ASP A 320 23.13 27.27 -9.43
C ASP A 320 24.43 26.83 -8.76
N ARG A 321 24.64 27.15 -7.48
CA ARG A 321 25.81 26.68 -6.70
C ARG A 321 25.79 25.17 -6.46
N ALA A 322 24.61 24.56 -6.32
CA ALA A 322 24.49 23.10 -6.26
C ALA A 322 25.05 22.42 -7.50
N ARG A 323 24.67 22.89 -8.71
CA ARG A 323 25.18 22.35 -9.98
C ARG A 323 26.66 22.59 -10.18
N GLN A 324 27.20 23.68 -9.62
CA GLN A 324 28.63 24.02 -9.64
C GLN A 324 29.42 23.33 -8.53
N LYS A 325 28.79 22.51 -7.68
CA LYS A 325 29.40 21.85 -6.50
C LYS A 325 30.01 22.85 -5.50
N GLN A 326 29.37 24.01 -5.36
CA GLN A 326 29.84 25.15 -4.53
C GLN A 326 28.95 25.38 -3.28
N LEU A 327 28.11 24.42 -2.92
CA LEU A 327 27.36 24.49 -1.66
C LEU A 327 28.26 24.27 -0.47
N ARG A 328 27.99 25.04 0.60
CA ARG A 328 28.65 24.84 1.89
C ARG A 328 27.98 23.70 2.66
N PRO A 329 28.70 23.03 3.57
CA PRO A 329 28.11 21.95 4.38
C PRO A 329 26.88 22.36 5.21
N ASP A 330 26.85 23.59 5.71
CA ASP A 330 25.71 24.14 6.47
C ASP A 330 24.44 24.38 5.62
N GLU A 331 24.62 24.49 4.31
CA GLU A 331 23.50 24.70 3.37
C GLU A 331 22.77 23.42 2.95
N ILE A 332 23.29 22.26 3.33
CA ILE A 332 22.68 20.95 3.02
C ILE A 332 22.18 20.22 4.29
N GLN A 333 22.22 20.88 5.44
CA GLN A 333 21.85 20.31 6.73
C GLN A 333 20.77 21.14 7.43
N GLY A 334 20.07 20.50 8.38
CA GLY A 334 19.10 21.17 9.25
C GLY A 334 17.83 21.63 8.53
N GLY A 335 17.44 20.98 7.43
CA GLY A 335 16.12 21.17 6.84
C GLY A 335 15.04 20.55 7.73
N THR A 336 13.90 21.23 7.88
CA THR A 336 12.76 20.78 8.69
C THR A 336 11.64 20.17 7.85
N PHE A 337 11.60 20.49 6.56
CA PHE A 337 10.67 19.97 5.56
C PHE A 337 11.35 19.92 4.20
N THR A 338 10.94 19.03 3.31
CA THR A 338 11.53 18.91 1.96
C THR A 338 10.48 19.05 0.87
N LEU A 339 10.84 19.77 -0.21
CA LEU A 339 10.10 19.84 -1.45
C LEU A 339 10.96 19.25 -2.58
N THR A 340 10.39 18.35 -3.38
CA THR A 340 11.02 17.79 -4.57
C THR A 340 10.17 18.07 -5.81
N ASN A 341 10.78 18.63 -6.85
CA ASN A 341 10.11 18.86 -8.13
C ASN A 341 10.70 17.91 -9.18
N HIS A 342 10.03 16.76 -9.36
CA HIS A 342 10.40 15.75 -10.34
C HIS A 342 9.71 15.96 -11.71
N GLY A 343 8.76 16.89 -11.78
CA GLY A 343 8.04 17.22 -13.01
C GLY A 343 8.91 17.82 -14.11
N VAL A 344 10.10 18.35 -13.76
CA VAL A 344 11.08 18.85 -14.72
C VAL A 344 11.56 17.75 -15.69
N SER A 345 11.62 16.50 -15.22
CA SER A 345 11.98 15.33 -16.05
C SER A 345 10.78 14.73 -16.80
N GLY A 346 9.57 15.28 -16.64
CA GLY A 346 8.36 14.79 -17.31
C GLY A 346 7.50 13.84 -16.47
N SER A 347 7.92 13.49 -15.24
CA SER A 347 7.14 12.61 -14.34
C SER A 347 5.84 13.29 -13.90
N LEU A 348 4.73 12.55 -13.97
CA LEU A 348 3.40 13.06 -13.59
C LEU A 348 3.23 13.15 -12.08
N PHE A 349 3.58 12.09 -11.35
CA PHE A 349 3.62 12.08 -9.89
C PHE A 349 4.62 11.02 -9.40
N ALA A 350 5.03 11.13 -8.16
CA ALA A 350 5.90 10.17 -7.50
C ALA A 350 5.51 10.05 -6.03
N THR A 351 5.98 9.00 -5.37
CA THR A 351 5.89 8.78 -3.92
C THR A 351 7.27 8.96 -3.31
N PRO A 352 7.71 10.20 -3.02
CA PRO A 352 9.06 10.46 -2.55
C PRO A 352 9.32 9.83 -1.17
N ILE A 353 10.58 9.46 -0.91
CA ILE A 353 11.00 8.95 0.40
C ILE A 353 11.29 10.14 1.31
N ILE A 354 10.84 10.06 2.56
CA ILE A 354 11.04 11.11 3.57
C ILE A 354 12.54 11.32 3.82
N ASN A 355 12.96 12.57 3.87
CA ASN A 355 14.32 12.96 4.26
C ASN A 355 14.42 13.04 5.79
N GLN A 356 14.84 11.95 6.42
CA GLN A 356 14.93 11.87 7.89
C GLN A 356 15.78 13.01 8.49
N PRO A 357 15.38 13.53 9.68
CA PRO A 357 14.28 13.11 10.57
C PRO A 357 12.96 13.87 10.38
N GLN A 358 12.71 14.42 9.19
CA GLN A 358 11.54 15.24 8.88
C GLN A 358 10.24 14.42 8.92
N CYS A 359 9.13 15.09 9.23
CA CYS A 359 7.80 14.51 9.21
C CYS A 359 7.34 14.11 7.80
N GLY A 360 7.72 14.87 6.76
CA GLY A 360 7.25 14.59 5.41
C GLY A 360 8.00 15.31 4.30
N ILE A 361 7.60 14.97 3.07
CA ILE A 361 8.16 15.50 1.83
C ILE A 361 7.06 15.74 0.80
N LEU A 362 7.07 16.93 0.18
CA LEU A 362 6.14 17.31 -0.89
C LEU A 362 6.78 17.04 -2.25
N GLY A 363 6.13 16.19 -3.07
CA GLY A 363 6.52 15.89 -4.43
C GLY A 363 5.65 16.64 -5.44
N VAL A 364 6.27 17.30 -6.42
CA VAL A 364 5.55 18.05 -7.45
C VAL A 364 5.83 17.45 -8.81
N GLY A 365 4.76 17.05 -9.49
CA GLY A 365 4.81 16.49 -10.83
C GLY A 365 4.86 17.55 -11.93
N LYS A 366 4.83 17.08 -13.17
CA LYS A 366 4.87 17.92 -14.35
C LYS A 366 3.65 18.84 -14.43
N ILE A 367 3.89 20.15 -14.50
CA ILE A 367 2.85 21.14 -14.82
C ILE A 367 2.61 21.11 -16.32
N GLU A 368 1.43 20.67 -16.75
CA GLU A 368 1.08 20.60 -18.17
C GLU A 368 -0.38 21.02 -18.41
N LYS A 369 -0.68 21.46 -19.64
CA LYS A 369 -2.05 21.81 -20.02
C LYS A 369 -2.89 20.55 -20.17
N ARG A 370 -3.96 20.46 -19.36
CA ARG A 370 -4.94 19.37 -19.41
C ARG A 370 -6.36 19.92 -19.42
N VAL A 371 -7.29 19.09 -19.86
CA VAL A 371 -8.74 19.40 -19.82
C VAL A 371 -9.23 19.24 -18.38
N LYS A 372 -9.95 20.24 -17.88
CA LYS A 372 -10.59 20.24 -16.56
C LYS A 372 -12.01 20.80 -16.70
N VAL A 373 -12.95 20.25 -15.95
CA VAL A 373 -14.29 20.83 -15.78
C VAL A 373 -14.17 21.95 -14.77
N VAL A 374 -14.62 23.16 -15.17
CA VAL A 374 -14.65 24.36 -14.32
C VAL A 374 -16.09 24.90 -14.36
N GLY A 375 -16.81 24.79 -13.25
CA GLY A 375 -18.27 24.92 -13.27
C GLY A 375 -18.88 23.88 -14.20
N ASP A 376 -19.69 24.30 -15.17
CA ASP A 376 -20.30 23.43 -16.17
C ASP A 376 -19.61 23.49 -17.55
N ALA A 377 -18.39 24.06 -17.62
CA ALA A 377 -17.64 24.22 -18.87
C ALA A 377 -16.34 23.40 -18.88
N ILE A 378 -15.95 22.96 -20.09
CA ILE A 378 -14.63 22.35 -20.30
C ILE A 378 -13.60 23.46 -20.52
N ALA A 379 -12.52 23.44 -19.73
CA ALA A 379 -11.44 24.40 -19.85
C ALA A 379 -10.08 23.70 -19.96
N ILE A 380 -9.12 24.33 -20.65
CA ILE A 380 -7.74 23.91 -20.68
C ILE A 380 -7.00 24.66 -19.58
N ARG A 381 -6.43 23.94 -18.61
CA ARG A 381 -5.75 24.45 -17.43
C ARG A 381 -4.35 23.88 -17.27
N PRO A 382 -3.37 24.65 -16.77
CA PRO A 382 -2.07 24.14 -16.35
C PRO A 382 -2.24 23.38 -15.03
N LEU A 383 -2.25 22.05 -15.08
CA LEU A 383 -2.48 21.17 -13.93
C LEU A 383 -1.20 20.41 -13.59
N ALA A 384 -1.02 20.09 -12.32
CA ALA A 384 -0.02 19.15 -11.86
C ALA A 384 -0.55 18.28 -10.71
N TYR A 385 -0.05 17.05 -10.61
CA TYR A 385 -0.23 16.26 -9.39
C TYR A 385 0.83 16.68 -8.37
N VAL A 386 0.37 16.83 -7.13
CA VAL A 386 1.21 17.11 -5.99
C VAL A 386 0.98 15.99 -4.97
N SER A 387 2.05 15.30 -4.61
CA SER A 387 2.05 14.21 -3.66
C SER A 387 2.69 14.66 -2.35
N PHE A 388 2.12 14.24 -1.23
CA PHE A 388 2.69 14.45 0.09
C PHE A 388 2.90 13.09 0.75
N THR A 389 4.16 12.73 0.96
CA THR A 389 4.52 11.53 1.72
C THR A 389 4.89 11.96 3.14
N PHE A 390 4.30 11.30 4.13
CA PHE A 390 4.44 11.66 5.53
C PHE A 390 4.65 10.44 6.43
N ASP A 391 5.18 10.68 7.63
CA ASP A 391 5.35 9.70 8.68
C ASP A 391 4.02 9.50 9.41
N HIS A 392 3.40 8.32 9.25
CA HIS A 392 2.09 8.02 9.83
C HIS A 392 2.11 7.88 11.36
N ARG A 393 3.27 7.89 11.98
CA ARG A 393 3.39 7.99 13.45
C ARG A 393 3.11 9.40 13.96
N ILE A 394 3.26 10.42 13.09
CA ILE A 394 3.08 11.84 13.41
C ILE A 394 1.74 12.34 12.92
N LEU A 395 1.38 12.02 11.68
CA LEU A 395 0.17 12.51 11.00
C LEU A 395 -0.75 11.35 10.63
N ASP A 396 -2.05 11.60 10.73
CA ASP A 396 -3.08 10.79 10.09
C ASP A 396 -3.42 11.32 8.69
N GLY A 397 -4.29 10.57 7.97
CA GLY A 397 -4.70 10.94 6.61
C GLY A 397 -5.39 12.29 6.54
N ALA A 398 -6.27 12.59 7.50
CA ALA A 398 -7.03 13.84 7.51
C ALA A 398 -6.11 15.06 7.73
N SER A 399 -5.19 14.98 8.69
CA SER A 399 -4.21 16.05 8.97
C SER A 399 -3.30 16.30 7.77
N ALA A 400 -2.87 15.23 7.08
CA ALA A 400 -2.08 15.32 5.87
C ALA A 400 -2.86 15.96 4.71
N ASP A 401 -4.12 15.58 4.53
CA ASP A 401 -4.98 16.11 3.47
C ASP A 401 -5.30 17.59 3.70
N TYR A 402 -5.56 18.02 4.94
CA TYR A 402 -5.76 19.45 5.26
C TYR A 402 -4.53 20.29 4.95
N PHE A 403 -3.33 19.78 5.26
CA PHE A 403 -2.09 20.47 4.89
C PHE A 403 -1.93 20.65 3.38
N VAL A 404 -2.16 19.58 2.59
CA VAL A 404 -2.08 19.65 1.13
C VAL A 404 -3.17 20.54 0.55
N ALA A 405 -4.40 20.49 1.12
CA ALA A 405 -5.51 21.36 0.73
C ALA A 405 -5.17 22.84 0.98
N ALA A 406 -4.50 23.18 2.09
CA ALA A 406 -4.04 24.54 2.38
C ALA A 406 -3.01 25.04 1.34
N ILE A 407 -2.07 24.17 0.90
CA ILE A 407 -1.13 24.52 -0.18
C ILE A 407 -1.90 24.74 -1.49
N LYS A 408 -2.82 23.82 -1.81
CA LYS A 408 -3.66 23.88 -3.02
C LYS A 408 -4.42 25.21 -3.08
N ASP A 409 -5.10 25.57 -2.01
CA ASP A 409 -5.86 26.81 -1.92
C ASP A 409 -4.99 28.04 -2.23
N LYS A 410 -3.80 28.11 -1.64
CA LYS A 410 -2.84 29.21 -1.88
C LYS A 410 -2.35 29.25 -3.34
N ILE A 411 -2.14 28.11 -3.98
CA ILE A 411 -1.70 28.04 -5.39
C ILE A 411 -2.85 28.41 -6.33
N GLU A 412 -4.05 27.90 -6.11
CA GLU A 412 -5.22 28.11 -6.98
C GLU A 412 -5.80 29.53 -6.85
N ASN A 413 -5.65 30.17 -5.68
CA ASN A 413 -6.14 31.54 -5.39
C ASN A 413 -5.01 32.57 -5.24
N TRP A 414 -3.87 32.36 -5.91
CA TRP A 414 -2.72 33.26 -5.85
C TRP A 414 -3.07 34.66 -6.36
N GLN A 415 -2.78 35.70 -5.55
CA GLN A 415 -3.03 37.11 -5.85
C GLN A 415 -1.73 37.89 -6.05
#